data_394c34735cc5ae5fe5397aefbb0b6256
#
_entry.id   394c34735cc5ae5fe5397aefbb0b6256
#
_cell.length_a   1.000
_cell.length_b   1.000
_cell.length_c   1.000
_cell.angle_alpha   90.00
_cell.angle_beta   90.00
_cell.angle_gamma   90.00
#
_symmetry.space_group_name_H-M   'P 1'
#
loop_
_entity.id
_entity.type
_entity.pdbx_description
1 polymer ?
#
loop_
_entity_poly.entity_id
_entity_poly.type
_entity_poly.pdbx_seq_one_letter_code
_entity_poly.pdbx_strand_id
1 'polypeptide(L)'
;MLNADMPFNEGDWVSISGNYGQVVHVGIRSTRIMTGDNQLMTIPNASVSSNIIINYSKPTEYMVVHETIGVTYGSDIALVKRSLLDAVDSAMQNASCFSNDVAPDVFFVEFADSSMNFEIIFCAASPSVKKRAIDAVNCEIDRIFTERGIEMPFPQMVVTLAKQ
;
A
#
# COMPACT_ATOMS: atom_id res chain seq x y z
N MET A 1 -37.76 -2.77 -3.24
CA MET A 1 -36.93 -3.99 -3.32
C MET A 1 -35.58 -3.65 -3.89
N LEU A 2 -34.66 -3.11 -3.10
CA LEU A 2 -33.31 -2.69 -3.54
C LEU A 2 -32.21 -3.21 -2.60
N ASN A 3 -32.56 -4.17 -1.70
CA ASN A 3 -31.59 -4.71 -0.73
C ASN A 3 -30.95 -6.04 -1.17
N ALA A 4 -31.17 -6.50 -2.41
CA ALA A 4 -30.68 -7.83 -2.81
C ALA A 4 -29.31 -7.81 -3.52
N ASP A 5 -28.79 -6.62 -3.90
CA ASP A 5 -27.57 -6.55 -4.75
C ASP A 5 -26.59 -5.43 -4.36
N MET A 6 -26.52 -5.03 -3.11
CA MET A 6 -25.45 -4.12 -2.69
C MET A 6 -24.12 -4.90 -2.64
N PRO A 7 -23.09 -4.47 -3.38
CA PRO A 7 -21.82 -5.19 -3.47
C PRO A 7 -20.95 -5.04 -2.21
N PHE A 8 -21.52 -4.53 -1.12
CA PHE A 8 -20.84 -4.31 0.17
C PHE A 8 -21.84 -4.45 1.33
N ASN A 9 -21.32 -4.63 2.54
CA ASN A 9 -22.04 -4.65 3.80
C ASN A 9 -21.59 -3.51 4.71
N GLU A 10 -22.36 -3.25 5.78
CA GLU A 10 -21.88 -2.39 6.87
C GLU A 10 -20.59 -2.97 7.46
N GLY A 11 -19.60 -2.13 7.68
CA GLY A 11 -18.25 -2.50 8.09
C GLY A 11 -17.23 -2.64 6.95
N ASP A 12 -17.67 -2.86 5.72
CA ASP A 12 -16.74 -2.97 4.58
C ASP A 12 -16.06 -1.64 4.28
N TRP A 13 -14.78 -1.70 3.88
CA TRP A 13 -14.05 -0.57 3.32
C TRP A 13 -14.29 -0.51 1.83
N VAL A 14 -14.76 0.63 1.34
CA VAL A 14 -15.16 0.80 -0.06
C VAL A 14 -14.64 2.12 -0.64
N SER A 15 -14.52 2.16 -1.97
CA SER A 15 -14.45 3.40 -2.72
C SER A 15 -15.66 3.48 -3.65
N ILE A 16 -16.44 4.53 -3.51
CA ILE A 16 -17.63 4.82 -4.32
C ILE A 16 -17.41 6.17 -4.99
N SER A 17 -17.37 6.19 -6.32
CA SER A 17 -17.06 7.42 -7.09
C SER A 17 -15.77 8.12 -6.63
N GLY A 18 -14.73 7.36 -6.29
CA GLY A 18 -13.46 7.89 -5.81
C GLY A 18 -13.44 8.30 -4.33
N ASN A 19 -14.56 8.22 -3.62
CA ASN A 19 -14.62 8.51 -2.19
C ASN A 19 -14.38 7.25 -1.37
N TYR A 20 -13.29 7.22 -0.60
CA TYR A 20 -12.85 6.09 0.19
C TYR A 20 -13.32 6.21 1.64
N GLY A 21 -13.85 5.12 2.19
CA GLY A 21 -14.27 5.07 3.58
C GLY A 21 -14.88 3.73 3.98
N GLN A 22 -15.22 3.61 5.26
CA GLN A 22 -15.91 2.44 5.81
C GLN A 22 -17.41 2.64 5.76
N VAL A 23 -18.16 1.65 5.29
CA VAL A 23 -19.61 1.67 5.28
C VAL A 23 -20.12 1.59 6.71
N VAL A 24 -20.80 2.62 7.18
CA VAL A 24 -21.36 2.68 8.54
C VAL A 24 -22.86 2.41 8.57
N HIS A 25 -23.55 2.64 7.45
CA HIS A 25 -24.98 2.34 7.35
C HIS A 25 -25.45 2.23 5.90
N VAL A 26 -26.26 1.23 5.63
CA VAL A 26 -26.94 1.02 4.34
C VAL A 26 -28.43 1.22 4.51
N GLY A 27 -28.93 2.41 4.18
CA GLY A 27 -30.33 2.75 4.25
C GLY A 27 -31.10 2.46 2.95
N ILE A 28 -32.41 2.70 2.97
CA ILE A 28 -33.28 2.45 1.80
C ILE A 28 -32.95 3.41 0.63
N ARG A 29 -32.60 4.67 0.91
CA ARG A 29 -32.36 5.72 -0.08
C ARG A 29 -30.91 6.15 -0.19
N SER A 30 -30.12 5.90 0.84
CA SER A 30 -28.73 6.36 0.90
C SER A 30 -27.86 5.40 1.69
N THR A 31 -26.60 5.34 1.30
CA THR A 31 -25.51 4.67 2.01
C THR A 31 -24.65 5.74 2.69
N ARG A 32 -24.21 5.46 3.92
CA ARG A 32 -23.31 6.34 4.68
C ARG A 32 -21.96 5.68 4.83
N ILE A 33 -20.91 6.42 4.51
CA ILE A 33 -19.52 5.98 4.70
C ILE A 33 -18.81 6.96 5.63
N MET A 34 -17.93 6.43 6.48
CA MET A 34 -17.02 7.20 7.33
C MET A 34 -15.66 7.25 6.66
N THR A 35 -15.17 8.45 6.38
CA THR A 35 -13.82 8.64 5.81
C THR A 35 -12.74 8.49 6.87
N GLY A 36 -11.47 8.33 6.43
CA GLY A 36 -10.32 8.29 7.33
C GLY A 36 -10.12 9.55 8.18
N ASP A 37 -10.68 10.69 7.74
CA ASP A 37 -10.64 11.98 8.45
C ASP A 37 -11.84 12.15 9.39
N ASN A 38 -12.54 11.06 9.73
CA ASN A 38 -13.73 11.07 10.59
C ASN A 38 -14.89 11.93 10.06
N GLN A 39 -15.07 11.97 8.74
CA GLN A 39 -16.16 12.67 8.10
C GLN A 39 -17.23 11.68 7.65
N LEU A 40 -18.48 11.96 7.94
CA LEU A 40 -19.62 11.15 7.49
C LEU A 40 -20.09 11.63 6.12
N MET A 41 -19.92 10.78 5.11
CA MET A 41 -20.41 11.02 3.75
C MET A 41 -21.70 10.24 3.51
N THR A 42 -22.72 10.92 3.00
CA THR A 42 -24.00 10.31 2.62
C THR A 42 -24.12 10.29 1.11
N ILE A 43 -24.24 9.10 0.53
CA ILE A 43 -24.31 8.88 -0.91
C ILE A 43 -25.70 8.33 -1.26
N PRO A 44 -26.45 8.96 -2.16
CA PRO A 44 -27.72 8.41 -2.65
C PRO A 44 -27.51 7.03 -3.29
N ASN A 45 -28.37 6.05 -3.01
CA ASN A 45 -28.25 4.69 -3.56
C ASN A 45 -28.35 4.66 -5.10
N ALA A 46 -29.05 5.63 -5.72
CA ALA A 46 -29.04 5.79 -7.16
C ALA A 46 -27.63 6.07 -7.73
N SER A 47 -26.85 6.90 -7.02
CA SER A 47 -25.44 7.14 -7.38
C SER A 47 -24.56 5.92 -7.12
N VAL A 48 -24.81 5.17 -6.05
CA VAL A 48 -24.11 3.91 -5.77
C VAL A 48 -24.31 2.92 -6.93
N SER A 49 -25.54 2.73 -7.39
CA SER A 49 -25.89 1.77 -8.44
C SER A 49 -25.37 2.14 -9.83
N SER A 50 -25.06 3.41 -10.08
CA SER A 50 -24.59 3.91 -11.38
C SER A 50 -23.08 4.07 -11.49
N ASN A 51 -22.34 3.82 -10.41
CA ASN A 51 -20.89 4.04 -10.37
C ASN A 51 -20.11 2.74 -10.16
N ILE A 52 -18.81 2.81 -10.47
CA ILE A 52 -17.88 1.74 -10.13
C ILE A 52 -17.63 1.76 -8.62
N ILE A 53 -17.76 0.59 -8.01
CA ILE A 53 -17.54 0.38 -6.59
C ILE A 53 -16.33 -0.55 -6.45
N ILE A 54 -15.36 -0.15 -5.64
CA ILE A 54 -14.25 -0.99 -5.23
C ILE A 54 -14.50 -1.37 -3.77
N ASN A 55 -14.63 -2.67 -3.50
CA ASN A 55 -14.73 -3.19 -2.14
C ASN A 55 -13.36 -3.74 -1.71
N TYR A 56 -12.74 -3.10 -0.72
CA TYR A 56 -11.41 -3.49 -0.22
C TYR A 56 -11.47 -4.54 0.89
N SER A 57 -12.68 -4.88 1.36
CA SER A 57 -12.90 -5.92 2.37
C SER A 57 -13.34 -7.25 1.76
N LYS A 58 -13.47 -7.33 0.43
CA LYS A 58 -13.90 -8.53 -0.28
C LYS A 58 -13.01 -8.79 -1.52
N PRO A 59 -12.82 -10.05 -1.90
CA PRO A 59 -13.37 -11.29 -1.31
C PRO A 59 -12.70 -11.68 0.02
N THR A 60 -11.59 -11.04 0.40
CA THR A 60 -10.81 -11.28 1.62
C THR A 60 -10.53 -9.96 2.33
N GLU A 61 -10.30 -9.99 3.65
CA GLU A 61 -10.02 -8.79 4.43
C GLU A 61 -8.59 -8.27 4.24
N TYR A 62 -7.65 -9.12 3.81
CA TYR A 62 -6.27 -8.68 3.61
C TYR A 62 -6.12 -7.80 2.36
N MET A 63 -5.11 -6.97 2.38
CA MET A 63 -4.79 -6.03 1.33
C MET A 63 -3.36 -6.22 0.84
N VAL A 64 -3.18 -6.49 -0.45
CA VAL A 64 -1.84 -6.53 -1.05
C VAL A 64 -1.30 -5.10 -1.13
N VAL A 65 -0.08 -4.92 -0.65
CA VAL A 65 0.64 -3.66 -0.66
C VAL A 65 1.82 -3.78 -1.62
N HIS A 66 1.97 -2.78 -2.48
CA HIS A 66 3.10 -2.61 -3.38
C HIS A 66 3.84 -1.34 -2.96
N GLU A 67 5.13 -1.48 -2.61
CA GLU A 67 5.99 -0.36 -2.27
C GLU A 67 7.22 -0.36 -3.16
N THR A 68 7.62 0.82 -3.64
CA THR A 68 8.81 0.96 -4.49
C THR A 68 9.93 1.62 -3.70
N ILE A 69 11.08 0.94 -3.65
CA ILE A 69 12.29 1.41 -2.98
C ILE A 69 13.41 1.59 -4.01
N GLY A 70 13.97 2.79 -4.08
CA GLY A 70 15.13 3.11 -4.91
C GLY A 70 16.44 2.91 -4.17
N VAL A 71 17.41 2.25 -4.80
CA VAL A 71 18.78 2.12 -4.29
C VAL A 71 19.78 2.68 -5.28
N THR A 72 20.97 3.06 -4.80
CA THR A 72 22.04 3.62 -5.60
C THR A 72 22.51 2.63 -6.68
N TYR A 73 22.82 3.15 -7.88
CA TYR A 73 23.44 2.35 -8.95
C TYR A 73 24.73 1.68 -8.47
N GLY A 74 24.93 0.43 -8.90
CA GLY A 74 26.09 -0.36 -8.49
C GLY A 74 25.90 -1.18 -7.20
N SER A 75 24.76 -1.06 -6.54
CA SER A 75 24.38 -1.93 -5.42
C SER A 75 24.25 -3.38 -5.88
N ASP A 76 24.60 -4.32 -5.02
CA ASP A 76 24.40 -5.75 -5.29
C ASP A 76 22.90 -6.10 -5.25
N ILE A 77 22.34 -6.43 -6.41
CA ILE A 77 20.93 -6.75 -6.58
C ILE A 77 20.47 -7.89 -5.67
N ALA A 78 21.31 -8.93 -5.51
CA ALA A 78 20.98 -10.08 -4.68
C ALA A 78 20.95 -9.69 -3.19
N LEU A 79 21.90 -8.88 -2.75
CA LEU A 79 21.95 -8.36 -1.39
C LEU A 79 20.74 -7.45 -1.11
N VAL A 80 20.39 -6.54 -2.05
CA VAL A 80 19.24 -5.65 -1.90
C VAL A 80 17.94 -6.44 -1.77
N LYS A 81 17.68 -7.40 -2.67
CA LYS A 81 16.47 -8.24 -2.61
C LYS A 81 16.35 -8.99 -1.29
N ARG A 82 17.44 -9.60 -0.83
CA ARG A 82 17.47 -10.30 0.45
C ARG A 82 17.21 -9.37 1.61
N SER A 83 17.81 -8.17 1.59
CA SER A 83 17.65 -7.17 2.64
C SER A 83 16.21 -6.65 2.74
N LEU A 84 15.55 -6.47 1.61
CA LEU A 84 14.15 -6.06 1.57
C LEU A 84 13.22 -7.17 2.07
N LEU A 85 13.46 -8.43 1.71
CA LEU A 85 12.70 -9.57 2.26
C LEU A 85 12.91 -9.70 3.76
N ASP A 86 14.16 -9.63 4.25
CA ASP A 86 14.46 -9.67 5.69
C ASP A 86 13.76 -8.54 6.46
N ALA A 87 13.62 -7.35 5.85
CA ALA A 87 12.91 -6.23 6.45
C ALA A 87 11.41 -6.50 6.58
N VAL A 88 10.78 -7.06 5.55
CA VAL A 88 9.36 -7.45 5.63
C VAL A 88 9.16 -8.55 6.67
N ASP A 89 10.00 -9.59 6.67
CA ASP A 89 9.91 -10.68 7.64
C ASP A 89 10.09 -10.18 9.08
N SER A 90 11.05 -9.28 9.32
CA SER A 90 11.24 -8.65 10.62
C SER A 90 10.03 -7.83 11.05
N ALA A 91 9.47 -7.01 10.16
CA ALA A 91 8.26 -6.23 10.44
C ALA A 91 7.06 -7.14 10.77
N MET A 92 6.88 -8.23 10.02
CA MET A 92 5.81 -9.22 10.25
C MET A 92 5.92 -9.94 11.59
N GLN A 93 7.14 -10.19 12.08
CA GLN A 93 7.37 -10.79 13.39
C GLN A 93 7.08 -9.83 14.54
N ASN A 94 7.31 -8.53 14.34
CA ASN A 94 7.23 -7.51 15.39
C ASN A 94 5.91 -6.76 15.43
N ALA A 95 5.04 -6.88 14.42
CA ALA A 95 3.78 -6.17 14.34
C ALA A 95 2.62 -7.06 13.88
N SER A 96 1.43 -6.85 14.45
CA SER A 96 0.22 -7.63 14.18
C SER A 96 -0.63 -7.10 13.02
N CYS A 97 -0.08 -6.18 12.22
CA CYS A 97 -0.82 -5.53 11.12
C CYS A 97 -0.66 -6.22 9.76
N PHE A 98 -0.06 -7.39 9.73
CA PHE A 98 0.20 -8.17 8.52
C PHE A 98 -0.70 -9.40 8.40
N SER A 99 -0.88 -9.87 7.16
CA SER A 99 -1.47 -11.17 6.84
C SER A 99 -0.41 -12.08 6.21
N ASN A 100 -0.48 -13.37 6.51
CA ASN A 100 0.37 -14.41 5.92
C ASN A 100 -0.29 -15.10 4.71
N ASP A 101 -1.42 -14.58 4.21
CA ASP A 101 -2.15 -15.21 3.10
C ASP A 101 -1.38 -15.16 1.78
N VAL A 102 -0.51 -14.15 1.60
CA VAL A 102 0.40 -14.05 0.47
C VAL A 102 1.82 -13.86 1.00
N ALA A 103 2.74 -14.68 0.52
CA ALA A 103 4.15 -14.57 0.89
C ALA A 103 4.74 -13.25 0.35
N PRO A 104 5.60 -12.58 1.12
CA PRO A 104 6.34 -11.42 0.62
C PRO A 104 7.21 -11.76 -0.59
N ASP A 105 7.32 -10.82 -1.53
CA ASP A 105 8.20 -10.96 -2.69
C ASP A 105 8.87 -9.63 -3.05
N VAL A 106 10.00 -9.68 -3.76
CA VAL A 106 10.77 -8.50 -4.18
C VAL A 106 11.21 -8.63 -5.63
N PHE A 107 10.84 -7.65 -6.43
CA PHE A 107 11.21 -7.56 -7.83
C PHE A 107 12.10 -6.35 -8.10
N PHE A 108 13.11 -6.51 -8.95
CA PHE A 108 13.80 -5.37 -9.55
C PHE A 108 12.99 -4.94 -10.77
N VAL A 109 12.42 -3.73 -10.75
CA VAL A 109 11.40 -3.32 -11.72
C VAL A 109 11.89 -2.28 -12.71
N GLU A 110 12.87 -1.44 -12.35
CA GLU A 110 13.23 -0.32 -13.20
C GLU A 110 14.65 0.21 -12.94
N PHE A 111 15.30 0.64 -14.01
CA PHE A 111 16.43 1.57 -13.97
C PHE A 111 15.90 2.99 -14.12
N ALA A 112 15.71 3.71 -13.02
CA ALA A 112 15.22 5.08 -13.01
C ALA A 112 16.38 6.10 -13.18
N ASP A 113 16.08 7.40 -13.27
CA ASP A 113 17.07 8.45 -13.55
C ASP A 113 18.23 8.49 -12.55
N SER A 114 17.98 8.20 -11.27
CA SER A 114 19.00 8.27 -10.22
C SER A 114 19.03 7.02 -9.32
N SER A 115 18.24 6.00 -9.61
CA SER A 115 18.08 4.82 -8.74
C SER A 115 17.82 3.55 -9.54
N MET A 116 18.14 2.42 -8.93
CA MET A 116 17.58 1.12 -9.27
C MET A 116 16.35 0.89 -8.40
N ASN A 117 15.17 0.75 -9.00
CA ASN A 117 13.92 0.60 -8.28
C ASN A 117 13.55 -0.86 -8.08
N PHE A 118 13.21 -1.20 -6.84
CA PHE A 118 12.72 -2.49 -6.43
C PHE A 118 11.29 -2.36 -5.93
N GLU A 119 10.41 -3.24 -6.37
CA GLU A 119 9.06 -3.36 -5.84
C GLU A 119 9.03 -4.45 -4.77
N ILE A 120 8.47 -4.12 -3.62
CA ILE A 120 8.22 -5.05 -2.51
C ILE A 120 6.73 -5.30 -2.47
N ILE A 121 6.35 -6.57 -2.36
CA ILE A 121 4.96 -7.01 -2.24
C ILE A 121 4.79 -7.69 -0.89
N PHE A 122 3.81 -7.26 -0.12
CA PHE A 122 3.42 -7.87 1.15
C PHE A 122 1.93 -7.64 1.45
N CYS A 123 1.39 -8.28 2.47
CA CYS A 123 -0.02 -8.15 2.82
C CYS A 123 -0.24 -7.48 4.16
N ALA A 124 -1.04 -6.42 4.16
CA ALA A 124 -1.65 -5.88 5.37
C ALA A 124 -2.89 -6.72 5.74
N ALA A 125 -3.13 -6.92 7.05
CA ALA A 125 -4.23 -7.73 7.55
C ALA A 125 -5.62 -7.15 7.19
N SER A 126 -5.71 -5.83 7.02
CA SER A 126 -6.94 -5.16 6.59
C SER A 126 -6.64 -3.76 6.03
N PRO A 127 -7.60 -3.13 5.32
CA PRO A 127 -7.44 -1.76 4.83
C PRO A 127 -7.13 -0.74 5.94
N SER A 128 -7.70 -0.92 7.13
CA SER A 128 -7.52 -0.01 8.27
C SER A 128 -6.10 0.02 8.83
N VAL A 129 -5.33 -1.07 8.69
CA VAL A 129 -3.95 -1.18 9.18
C VAL A 129 -2.89 -1.05 8.10
N LYS A 130 -3.28 -0.81 6.84
CA LYS A 130 -2.34 -0.69 5.71
C LYS A 130 -1.21 0.29 5.99
N LYS A 131 -1.52 1.49 6.48
CA LYS A 131 -0.51 2.51 6.77
C LYS A 131 0.48 2.08 7.85
N ARG A 132 0.01 1.34 8.86
CA ARG A 132 0.88 0.80 9.92
C ARG A 132 1.80 -0.29 9.40
N ALA A 133 1.31 -1.13 8.47
CA ALA A 133 2.14 -2.15 7.83
C ALA A 133 3.26 -1.51 6.98
N ILE A 134 2.94 -0.49 6.19
CA ILE A 134 3.92 0.28 5.41
C ILE A 134 4.97 0.92 6.34
N ASP A 135 4.53 1.60 7.39
CA ASP A 135 5.43 2.26 8.36
C ASP A 135 6.39 1.25 9.00
N ALA A 136 5.87 0.10 9.46
CA ALA A 136 6.69 -0.95 10.06
C ALA A 136 7.75 -1.49 9.10
N VAL A 137 7.38 -1.74 7.83
CA VAL A 137 8.33 -2.21 6.81
C VAL A 137 9.38 -1.14 6.51
N ASN A 138 8.98 0.12 6.35
CA ASN A 138 9.92 1.22 6.06
C ASN A 138 10.93 1.44 7.18
N CYS A 139 10.51 1.34 8.45
CA CYS A 139 11.42 1.41 9.58
C CYS A 139 12.45 0.27 9.57
N GLU A 140 12.03 -0.95 9.25
CA GLU A 140 12.94 -2.09 9.16
C GLU A 140 13.88 -1.99 7.94
N ILE A 141 13.40 -1.46 6.81
CA ILE A 141 14.25 -1.19 5.64
C ILE A 141 15.37 -0.21 6.01
N ASP A 142 15.03 0.91 6.63
CA ASP A 142 16.02 1.93 7.05
C ASP A 142 17.07 1.31 7.98
N ARG A 143 16.65 0.54 8.97
CA ARG A 143 17.55 -0.16 9.90
C ARG A 143 18.48 -1.12 9.18
N ILE A 144 17.93 -2.04 8.35
CA ILE A 144 18.70 -3.08 7.68
C ILE A 144 19.61 -2.50 6.59
N PHE A 145 19.15 -1.48 5.86
CA PHE A 145 19.97 -0.81 4.86
C PHE A 145 21.17 -0.11 5.50
N THR A 146 20.95 0.57 6.63
CA THR A 146 22.03 1.19 7.41
C THR A 146 23.03 0.14 7.89
N GLU A 147 22.56 -0.98 8.44
CA GLU A 147 23.44 -2.08 8.92
C GLU A 147 24.26 -2.74 7.80
N ARG A 148 23.69 -2.84 6.58
CA ARG A 148 24.33 -3.52 5.43
C ARG A 148 25.03 -2.56 4.47
N GLY A 149 25.02 -1.26 4.75
CA GLY A 149 25.66 -0.25 3.89
C GLY A 149 24.99 -0.12 2.52
N ILE A 150 23.66 -0.34 2.43
CA ILE A 150 22.88 -0.11 1.22
C ILE A 150 22.41 1.34 1.23
N GLU A 151 22.75 2.10 0.18
CA GLU A 151 22.44 3.52 0.11
C GLU A 151 21.20 3.78 -0.76
N MET A 152 20.32 4.65 -0.26
CA MET A 152 19.23 5.25 -1.03
C MET A 152 19.76 6.54 -1.68
N PRO A 153 19.63 6.71 -3.02
CA PRO A 153 20.25 7.82 -3.71
C PRO A 153 19.50 9.13 -3.46
N PHE A 154 20.26 10.21 -3.39
CA PHE A 154 19.74 11.54 -3.63
C PHE A 154 19.58 11.77 -5.14
N PRO A 155 18.76 12.75 -5.59
CA PRO A 155 18.74 13.16 -6.99
C PRO A 155 20.16 13.49 -7.46
N GLN A 156 20.62 12.83 -8.54
CA GLN A 156 21.97 12.98 -9.06
C GLN A 156 21.95 13.81 -10.34
N MET A 157 22.93 14.71 -10.50
CA MET A 157 23.13 15.51 -11.69
C MET A 157 24.59 15.45 -12.10
N VAL A 158 24.85 15.16 -13.36
CA VAL A 158 26.21 15.27 -13.94
C VAL A 158 26.39 16.69 -14.48
N VAL A 159 27.32 17.45 -13.90
CA VAL A 159 27.66 18.80 -14.36
C VAL A 159 28.97 18.77 -15.13
N THR A 160 28.92 19.11 -16.43
CA THR A 160 30.12 19.26 -17.27
C THR A 160 30.47 20.75 -17.35
N LEU A 161 31.62 21.13 -16.83
CA LEU A 161 32.16 22.50 -16.99
C LEU A 161 32.84 22.60 -18.35
N ALA A 162 32.29 23.43 -19.26
CA ALA A 162 32.99 23.79 -20.49
C ALA A 162 34.18 24.69 -20.13
N LYS A 163 35.42 24.31 -20.54
CA LYS A 163 36.56 25.21 -20.48
C LYS A 163 36.38 26.26 -21.57
N GLN A 164 36.41 27.54 -21.20
CA GLN A 164 36.52 28.67 -22.15
C GLN A 164 37.92 28.71 -22.78
#